data_ca809e9d4f4b5fc3a7ddc55c6fbe42ab
#
_entry.id   ca809e9d4f4b5fc3a7ddc55c6fbe42ab
#
_cell.length_a   1.000
_cell.length_b   1.000
_cell.length_c   1.000
_cell.angle_alpha   90.00
_cell.angle_beta   90.00
_cell.angle_gamma   90.00
#
_symmetry.space_group_name_H-M   'P 1'
#
loop_
_entity.id
_entity.type
_entity.pdbx_description
1 polymer ?
#
loop_
_entity_poly.entity_id
_entity_poly.type
_entity_poly.pdbx_seq_one_letter_code
_entity_poly.pdbx_strand_id
1 'polypeptide(L)'
;MKLLDSIGLFVLALCINASPALTQRPSARQSLPIIDMHVHATGWDHMGNPPPPNVVTGKVPAARTDREFMDAVLAELKRHNVVKAVAGGPRQHVLRWQAADPDRIIGGTIVARDFPLFDTSALREDVRAGRVGVMGELALALSGVAPNDPRMEPYWALAEELDIPVALHTGLAPPNTPYRCCPKFRTSLGNPALLEEVLVRHPKLRIYLMHAGYPYLQETIAILHVYPQVYADLGAISWTRPREAFHNYLRALVREGFGKRLMFGSDQMIWPEAIGMAIEGIESASFLTEEQKRDIFFNNAVRFLRLDEQSLMRGPSK
;
A
#
# COMPACT_ATOMS: atom_id res chain seq x y z
N MET A 1 -48.96 86.32 4.88
CA MET A 1 -48.68 86.03 6.24
C MET A 1 -48.31 84.52 6.29
N LYS A 2 -47.17 84.18 6.79
CA LYS A 2 -46.46 82.93 6.99
C LYS A 2 -45.50 82.54 5.86
N LEU A 3 -44.21 82.80 6.14
CA LEU A 3 -43.02 82.24 5.53
C LEU A 3 -42.98 80.72 5.75
N LEU A 4 -42.41 80.01 4.79
CA LEU A 4 -41.90 78.67 4.93
C LEU A 4 -40.48 78.65 4.36
N ASP A 5 -39.53 78.46 5.27
CA ASP A 5 -38.12 78.31 5.00
C ASP A 5 -37.83 76.93 4.32
N SER A 6 -37.11 76.96 3.23
CA SER A 6 -36.60 75.74 2.53
C SER A 6 -35.18 75.48 3.04
N ILE A 7 -35.02 74.45 3.84
CA ILE A 7 -33.71 73.88 4.22
C ILE A 7 -33.27 72.87 3.14
N GLY A 8 -32.24 73.22 2.39
CA GLY A 8 -31.58 72.37 1.43
C GLY A 8 -30.72 71.29 2.15
N LEU A 9 -31.01 70.07 1.98
CA LEU A 9 -30.21 68.88 2.46
C LEU A 9 -29.17 68.54 1.40
N PHE A 10 -27.90 68.86 1.65
CA PHE A 10 -26.78 68.32 0.84
C PHE A 10 -26.49 66.89 1.26
N VAL A 11 -26.79 65.92 0.40
CA VAL A 11 -26.37 64.53 0.56
C VAL A 11 -25.00 64.36 -0.08
N LEU A 12 -23.98 64.19 0.78
CA LEU A 12 -22.61 63.87 0.37
C LEU A 12 -22.54 62.37 0.06
N ALA A 13 -22.50 62.01 -1.22
CA ALA A 13 -22.33 60.60 -1.64
C ALA A 13 -20.86 60.19 -1.46
N LEU A 14 -20.59 59.40 -0.42
CA LEU A 14 -19.29 58.73 -0.22
C LEU A 14 -19.19 57.55 -1.16
N CYS A 15 -18.43 57.66 -2.25
CA CYS A 15 -18.07 56.53 -3.10
C CYS A 15 -17.03 55.66 -2.38
N ILE A 16 -17.48 54.59 -1.76
CA ILE A 16 -16.59 53.51 -1.22
C ILE A 16 -16.14 52.65 -2.41
N ASN A 17 -14.90 52.88 -2.87
CA ASN A 17 -14.22 51.99 -3.79
C ASN A 17 -13.87 50.71 -3.06
N ALA A 18 -14.73 49.70 -3.11
CA ALA A 18 -14.41 48.36 -2.67
C ALA A 18 -13.54 47.67 -3.75
N SER A 19 -12.22 47.66 -3.54
CA SER A 19 -11.33 46.80 -4.31
C SER A 19 -11.73 45.34 -4.09
N PRO A 20 -11.89 44.52 -5.16
CA PRO A 20 -12.15 43.10 -4.96
C PRO A 20 -10.92 42.49 -4.28
N ALA A 21 -11.10 42.01 -3.06
CA ALA A 21 -10.12 41.14 -2.41
C ALA A 21 -9.92 39.91 -3.32
N LEU A 22 -8.74 39.86 -3.95
CA LEU A 22 -8.26 38.62 -4.59
C LEU A 22 -8.21 37.55 -3.52
N THR A 23 -9.24 36.72 -3.48
CA THR A 23 -9.19 35.45 -2.75
C THR A 23 -8.08 34.62 -3.37
N GLN A 24 -6.90 34.67 -2.79
CA GLN A 24 -5.83 33.73 -3.08
C GLN A 24 -6.45 32.33 -2.89
N ARG A 25 -6.66 31.60 -4.00
CA ARG A 25 -6.88 30.17 -3.92
C ARG A 25 -5.72 29.61 -3.10
N PRO A 26 -5.99 28.81 -2.06
CA PRO A 26 -4.90 28.16 -1.34
C PRO A 26 -4.07 27.42 -2.39
N SER A 27 -2.77 27.70 -2.46
CA SER A 27 -1.83 26.99 -3.29
C SER A 27 -2.06 25.51 -2.99
N ALA A 28 -2.31 24.70 -4.01
CA ALA A 28 -2.46 23.25 -3.84
C ALA A 28 -1.23 22.79 -3.06
N ARG A 29 -1.41 22.44 -1.79
CA ARG A 29 -0.36 21.90 -0.95
C ARG A 29 0.11 20.68 -1.71
N GLN A 30 1.32 20.71 -2.25
CA GLN A 30 1.89 19.59 -2.95
C GLN A 30 1.86 18.43 -1.96
N SER A 31 1.07 17.40 -2.23
CA SER A 31 0.94 16.27 -1.31
C SER A 31 2.32 15.67 -1.09
N LEU A 32 2.67 15.38 0.16
CA LEU A 32 3.94 14.72 0.48
C LEU A 32 4.05 13.40 -0.27
N PRO A 33 5.26 13.00 -0.70
CA PRO A 33 5.44 11.75 -1.43
C PRO A 33 5.05 10.54 -0.59
N ILE A 34 4.47 9.55 -1.24
CA ILE A 34 4.02 8.27 -0.64
C ILE A 34 4.80 7.12 -1.31
N ILE A 35 5.08 6.06 -0.56
CA ILE A 35 5.55 4.77 -1.09
C ILE A 35 4.48 3.73 -0.80
N ASP A 36 3.99 3.08 -1.87
CA ASP A 36 3.00 2.00 -1.75
C ASP A 36 3.72 0.64 -1.78
N MET A 37 3.67 -0.08 -0.68
CA MET A 37 4.37 -1.36 -0.51
C MET A 37 3.59 -2.55 -1.06
N HIS A 38 2.37 -2.33 -1.60
CA HIS A 38 1.48 -3.40 -1.96
C HIS A 38 0.55 -3.02 -3.14
N VAL A 39 1.02 -3.31 -4.35
CA VAL A 39 0.28 -3.06 -5.58
C VAL A 39 0.24 -4.34 -6.42
N HIS A 40 -0.89 -4.63 -7.04
CA HIS A 40 -1.09 -5.78 -7.90
C HIS A 40 -0.96 -5.43 -9.38
N ALA A 41 0.11 -5.86 -10.02
CA ALA A 41 0.31 -5.81 -11.47
C ALA A 41 -0.26 -7.07 -12.13
N THR A 42 -1.60 -7.18 -12.20
CA THR A 42 -2.32 -8.35 -12.72
C THR A 42 -3.09 -8.03 -14.00
N GLY A 43 -3.80 -9.02 -14.58
CA GLY A 43 -4.78 -8.76 -15.62
C GLY A 43 -6.04 -8.09 -15.06
N TRP A 44 -6.74 -7.34 -15.90
CA TRP A 44 -7.99 -6.65 -15.54
C TRP A 44 -9.10 -7.60 -15.08
N ASP A 45 -9.07 -8.84 -15.56
CA ASP A 45 -10.02 -9.91 -15.28
C ASP A 45 -9.51 -10.95 -14.27
N HIS A 46 -8.42 -10.62 -13.56
CA HIS A 46 -7.77 -11.54 -12.61
C HIS A 46 -8.72 -12.12 -11.56
N MET A 47 -9.73 -11.37 -11.15
CA MET A 47 -10.74 -11.82 -10.18
C MET A 47 -12.03 -12.35 -10.83
N GLY A 48 -12.08 -12.43 -12.16
CA GLY A 48 -13.22 -12.91 -12.95
C GLY A 48 -13.60 -11.98 -14.10
N ASN A 49 -14.33 -12.53 -15.08
CA ASN A 49 -14.87 -11.77 -16.19
C ASN A 49 -16.40 -12.04 -16.29
N PRO A 50 -17.26 -11.03 -16.02
CA PRO A 50 -16.89 -9.64 -15.69
C PRO A 50 -16.18 -9.52 -14.34
N PRO A 51 -15.34 -8.48 -14.15
CA PRO A 51 -14.68 -8.24 -12.86
C PRO A 51 -15.72 -7.92 -11.78
N PRO A 52 -15.55 -8.42 -10.54
CA PRO A 52 -16.49 -8.18 -9.47
C PRO A 52 -16.49 -6.69 -9.07
N PRO A 53 -17.62 -6.18 -8.55
CA PRO A 53 -17.68 -4.84 -8.00
C PRO A 53 -16.77 -4.67 -6.79
N ASN A 54 -16.28 -3.45 -6.57
CA ASN A 54 -15.53 -3.11 -5.38
C ASN A 54 -16.37 -3.39 -4.13
N VAL A 55 -15.80 -4.11 -3.19
CA VAL A 55 -16.50 -4.62 -1.99
C VAL A 55 -17.02 -3.52 -1.05
N VAL A 56 -16.50 -2.29 -1.17
CA VAL A 56 -16.89 -1.14 -0.34
C VAL A 56 -17.81 -0.19 -1.10
N THR A 57 -17.45 0.15 -2.36
CA THR A 57 -18.18 1.15 -3.14
C THR A 57 -19.28 0.57 -4.02
N GLY A 58 -19.25 -0.73 -4.29
CA GLY A 58 -20.13 -1.40 -5.24
C GLY A 58 -19.84 -1.08 -6.71
N LYS A 59 -18.81 -0.28 -7.00
CA LYS A 59 -18.46 0.10 -8.38
C LYS A 59 -17.76 -1.05 -9.11
N VAL A 60 -18.20 -1.33 -10.32
CA VAL A 60 -17.53 -2.27 -11.23
C VAL A 60 -16.34 -1.56 -11.88
N PRO A 61 -15.14 -2.17 -11.92
CA PRO A 61 -14.00 -1.61 -12.65
C PRO A 61 -14.34 -1.27 -14.09
N ALA A 62 -13.86 -0.12 -14.57
CA ALA A 62 -14.13 0.33 -15.94
C ALA A 62 -13.24 -0.35 -16.99
N ALA A 63 -12.03 -0.74 -16.61
CA ALA A 63 -11.05 -1.39 -17.49
C ALA A 63 -11.60 -2.67 -18.11
N ARG A 64 -11.30 -2.89 -19.39
CA ARG A 64 -11.67 -4.09 -20.16
C ARG A 64 -10.46 -4.75 -20.81
N THR A 65 -9.28 -4.18 -20.61
CA THR A 65 -8.00 -4.69 -21.08
C THR A 65 -6.92 -4.50 -20.01
N ASP A 66 -5.87 -5.30 -20.06
CA ASP A 66 -4.70 -5.17 -19.17
C ASP A 66 -4.05 -3.80 -19.27
N ARG A 67 -4.08 -3.20 -20.48
CA ARG A 67 -3.51 -1.88 -20.72
C ARG A 67 -4.34 -0.81 -20.01
N GLU A 68 -5.66 -0.82 -20.19
CA GLU A 68 -6.54 0.14 -19.50
C GLU A 68 -6.44 0.03 -17.99
N PHE A 69 -6.34 -1.20 -17.47
CA PHE A 69 -6.17 -1.43 -16.04
C PHE A 69 -4.85 -0.85 -15.53
N MET A 70 -3.74 -1.16 -16.20
CA MET A 70 -2.42 -0.61 -15.86
C MET A 70 -2.46 0.92 -15.88
N ASP A 71 -2.96 1.52 -16.96
CA ASP A 71 -3.00 2.97 -17.13
C ASP A 71 -3.86 3.63 -16.03
N ALA A 72 -4.97 3.02 -15.62
CA ALA A 72 -5.82 3.51 -14.54
C ALA A 72 -5.10 3.46 -13.19
N VAL A 73 -4.40 2.37 -12.86
CA VAL A 73 -3.63 2.28 -11.61
C VAL A 73 -2.48 3.28 -11.59
N LEU A 74 -1.70 3.38 -12.69
CA LEU A 74 -0.61 4.36 -12.79
C LEU A 74 -1.11 5.80 -12.65
N ALA A 75 -2.30 6.11 -13.19
CA ALA A 75 -2.93 7.41 -13.02
C ALA A 75 -3.29 7.70 -11.54
N GLU A 76 -3.86 6.71 -10.82
CA GLU A 76 -4.15 6.85 -9.40
C GLU A 76 -2.87 7.02 -8.55
N LEU A 77 -1.82 6.24 -8.81
CA LEU A 77 -0.53 6.40 -8.15
C LEU A 77 0.02 7.83 -8.34
N LYS A 78 -0.05 8.35 -9.57
CA LYS A 78 0.38 9.72 -9.88
C LYS A 78 -0.49 10.76 -9.18
N ARG A 79 -1.81 10.60 -9.21
CA ARG A 79 -2.79 11.51 -8.60
C ARG A 79 -2.55 11.68 -7.10
N HIS A 80 -2.15 10.61 -6.42
CA HIS A 80 -1.88 10.60 -4.98
C HIS A 80 -0.41 10.84 -4.60
N ASN A 81 0.44 11.25 -5.56
CA ASN A 81 1.87 11.43 -5.35
C ASN A 81 2.56 10.21 -4.75
N VAL A 82 2.15 9.01 -5.19
CA VAL A 82 2.89 7.78 -4.88
C VAL A 82 4.14 7.75 -5.75
N VAL A 83 5.31 7.94 -5.17
CA VAL A 83 6.58 8.08 -5.90
C VAL A 83 7.27 6.74 -6.14
N LYS A 84 6.99 5.73 -5.32
CA LYS A 84 7.41 4.33 -5.51
C LYS A 84 6.25 3.40 -5.17
N ALA A 85 6.15 2.29 -5.91
CA ALA A 85 5.15 1.26 -5.69
C ALA A 85 5.77 -0.13 -5.90
N VAL A 86 5.66 -1.00 -4.90
CA VAL A 86 6.05 -2.41 -5.02
C VAL A 86 4.91 -3.15 -5.70
N ALA A 87 5.13 -3.56 -6.95
CA ALA A 87 4.10 -4.16 -7.80
C ALA A 87 4.36 -5.66 -8.01
N GLY A 88 3.58 -6.50 -7.32
CA GLY A 88 3.59 -7.97 -7.48
C GLY A 88 2.60 -8.44 -8.54
N GLY A 89 2.94 -9.53 -9.23
CA GLY A 89 2.06 -10.11 -10.24
C GLY A 89 2.78 -11.05 -11.20
N PRO A 90 2.09 -11.58 -12.24
CA PRO A 90 2.74 -12.35 -13.30
C PRO A 90 3.88 -11.55 -13.93
N ARG A 91 5.04 -12.18 -14.09
CA ARG A 91 6.28 -11.54 -14.55
C ARG A 91 6.08 -10.62 -15.76
N GLN A 92 5.31 -11.06 -16.75
CA GLN A 92 5.04 -10.27 -17.95
C GLN A 92 4.27 -8.96 -17.66
N HIS A 93 3.37 -8.95 -16.68
CA HIS A 93 2.65 -7.73 -16.27
C HIS A 93 3.59 -6.80 -15.51
N VAL A 94 4.35 -7.32 -14.53
CA VAL A 94 5.32 -6.53 -13.78
C VAL A 94 6.31 -5.84 -14.69
N LEU A 95 6.92 -6.56 -15.65
CA LEU A 95 7.86 -5.98 -16.63
C LEU A 95 7.20 -4.90 -17.51
N ARG A 96 5.94 -5.10 -17.90
CA ARG A 96 5.17 -4.09 -18.67
C ARG A 96 4.94 -2.82 -17.85
N TRP A 97 4.60 -2.97 -16.56
CA TRP A 97 4.40 -1.83 -15.66
C TRP A 97 5.71 -1.09 -15.39
N GLN A 98 6.82 -1.82 -15.16
CA GLN A 98 8.15 -1.21 -15.04
C GLN A 98 8.55 -0.44 -16.30
N ALA A 99 8.28 -0.99 -17.48
CA ALA A 99 8.55 -0.30 -18.74
C ALA A 99 7.68 0.96 -18.93
N ALA A 100 6.46 0.98 -18.39
CA ALA A 100 5.55 2.12 -18.48
C ALA A 100 5.88 3.25 -17.48
N ASP A 101 6.43 2.92 -16.31
CA ASP A 101 6.84 3.90 -15.28
C ASP A 101 8.05 3.36 -14.48
N PRO A 102 9.26 3.34 -15.08
CA PRO A 102 10.45 2.71 -14.49
C PRO A 102 10.91 3.41 -13.22
N ASP A 103 10.66 4.71 -13.11
CA ASP A 103 11.04 5.47 -11.92
C ASP A 103 10.15 5.15 -10.72
N ARG A 104 8.92 4.68 -10.95
CA ARG A 104 7.95 4.42 -9.91
C ARG A 104 7.87 2.96 -9.50
N ILE A 105 7.87 2.04 -10.46
CA ILE A 105 7.56 0.63 -10.22
C ILE A 105 8.79 -0.17 -9.77
N ILE A 106 8.73 -0.67 -8.53
CA ILE A 106 9.64 -1.70 -8.02
C ILE A 106 8.98 -3.05 -8.29
N GLY A 107 9.65 -3.92 -9.04
CA GLY A 107 9.08 -5.23 -9.37
C GLY A 107 9.03 -6.16 -8.16
N GLY A 108 7.88 -6.76 -7.96
CA GLY A 108 7.66 -7.91 -7.08
C GLY A 108 7.61 -9.21 -7.89
N THR A 109 7.48 -10.34 -7.19
CA THR A 109 7.23 -11.62 -7.84
C THR A 109 5.72 -11.90 -7.98
N ILE A 110 5.38 -13.03 -8.59
CA ILE A 110 4.00 -13.49 -8.68
C ILE A 110 3.44 -13.82 -7.30
N VAL A 111 2.14 -13.64 -7.14
CA VAL A 111 1.38 -14.23 -6.03
C VAL A 111 1.39 -15.75 -6.18
N ALA A 112 2.30 -16.42 -5.49
CA ALA A 112 2.53 -17.83 -5.67
C ALA A 112 1.45 -18.64 -4.94
N ARG A 113 0.76 -19.52 -5.68
CA ARG A 113 -0.29 -20.41 -5.16
C ARG A 113 0.05 -21.89 -5.24
N ASP A 114 1.07 -22.24 -6.01
CA ASP A 114 1.48 -23.63 -6.26
C ASP A 114 2.97 -23.83 -6.00
N PHE A 115 3.38 -25.07 -5.71
CA PHE A 115 4.78 -25.44 -5.55
C PHE A 115 5.30 -26.20 -6.76
N PRO A 116 6.56 -25.92 -7.15
CA PRO A 116 7.46 -24.86 -6.63
C PRO A 116 6.87 -23.47 -6.89
N LEU A 117 7.15 -22.50 -6.00
CA LEU A 117 6.61 -21.14 -6.13
C LEU A 117 7.09 -20.48 -7.43
N PHE A 118 8.38 -20.61 -7.70
CA PHE A 118 9.08 -20.15 -8.91
C PHE A 118 10.48 -20.75 -8.95
N ASP A 119 11.12 -20.70 -10.12
CA ASP A 119 12.51 -21.10 -10.28
C ASP A 119 13.44 -20.11 -9.56
N THR A 120 14.21 -20.61 -8.59
CA THR A 120 15.15 -19.80 -7.80
C THR A 120 16.31 -19.26 -8.64
N SER A 121 16.71 -19.94 -9.71
CA SER A 121 17.74 -19.47 -10.63
C SER A 121 17.22 -18.27 -11.45
N ALA A 122 16.01 -18.37 -11.97
CA ALA A 122 15.35 -17.28 -12.69
C ALA A 122 15.12 -16.06 -11.78
N LEU A 123 14.71 -16.28 -10.52
CA LEU A 123 14.59 -15.20 -9.53
C LEU A 123 15.92 -14.49 -9.29
N ARG A 124 17.02 -15.25 -9.14
CA ARG A 124 18.37 -14.70 -8.96
C ARG A 124 18.77 -13.81 -10.13
N GLU A 125 18.49 -14.22 -11.35
CA GLU A 125 18.74 -13.43 -12.56
C GLU A 125 17.88 -12.16 -12.60
N ASP A 126 16.60 -12.26 -12.27
CA ASP A 126 15.68 -11.12 -12.24
C ASP A 126 16.10 -10.07 -11.18
N VAL A 127 16.57 -10.52 -10.01
CA VAL A 127 17.10 -9.63 -8.96
C VAL A 127 18.38 -8.93 -9.44
N ARG A 128 19.34 -9.67 -9.97
CA ARG A 128 20.59 -9.10 -10.48
C ARG A 128 20.37 -8.09 -11.61
N ALA A 129 19.36 -8.30 -12.42
CA ALA A 129 18.98 -7.40 -13.51
C ALA A 129 18.08 -6.23 -13.06
N GLY A 130 17.78 -6.09 -11.78
CA GLY A 130 16.91 -5.04 -11.24
C GLY A 130 15.43 -5.19 -11.61
N ARG A 131 15.03 -6.33 -12.15
CA ARG A 131 13.62 -6.61 -12.48
C ARG A 131 12.77 -6.95 -11.28
N VAL A 132 13.38 -7.54 -10.24
CA VAL A 132 12.72 -7.87 -8.96
C VAL A 132 13.50 -7.21 -7.82
N GLY A 133 12.81 -6.40 -7.04
CA GLY A 133 13.32 -5.75 -5.83
C GLY A 133 12.69 -6.29 -4.55
N VAL A 134 11.58 -7.03 -4.65
CA VAL A 134 10.87 -7.65 -3.51
C VAL A 134 10.40 -9.04 -3.91
N MET A 135 10.66 -10.04 -3.08
CA MET A 135 10.11 -11.39 -3.24
C MET A 135 8.70 -11.44 -2.62
N GLY A 136 7.69 -11.36 -3.43
CA GLY A 136 6.29 -11.42 -2.99
C GLY A 136 5.32 -10.66 -3.93
N GLU A 137 4.07 -10.83 -3.67
CA GLU A 137 3.36 -11.34 -2.49
C GLU A 137 3.46 -12.88 -2.40
N LEU A 138 3.95 -13.42 -1.28
CA LEU A 138 3.92 -14.85 -1.01
C LEU A 138 2.63 -15.21 -0.27
N ALA A 139 1.61 -15.66 -1.00
CA ALA A 139 0.30 -16.01 -0.44
C ALA A 139 0.21 -17.50 -0.06
N LEU A 140 1.15 -17.97 0.74
CA LEU A 140 1.36 -19.39 1.08
C LEU A 140 0.12 -20.06 1.64
N ALA A 141 -0.63 -19.37 2.50
CA ALA A 141 -1.85 -19.89 3.10
C ALA A 141 -2.90 -20.28 2.07
N LEU A 142 -2.94 -19.63 0.88
CA LEU A 142 -3.84 -20.00 -0.22
C LEU A 142 -3.53 -21.40 -0.79
N SER A 143 -2.27 -21.78 -0.72
CA SER A 143 -1.78 -23.12 -1.17
C SER A 143 -1.82 -24.17 -0.07
N GLY A 144 -2.26 -23.80 1.14
CA GLY A 144 -2.25 -24.69 2.31
C GLY A 144 -0.84 -24.90 2.86
N VAL A 145 0.03 -23.91 2.74
CA VAL A 145 1.44 -23.97 3.17
C VAL A 145 1.67 -22.96 4.28
N ALA A 146 2.39 -23.39 5.31
CA ALA A 146 2.84 -22.52 6.38
C ALA A 146 4.18 -21.86 6.01
N PRO A 147 4.50 -20.67 6.56
CA PRO A 147 5.82 -20.06 6.36
C PRO A 147 7.00 -20.95 6.80
N ASN A 148 6.82 -21.74 7.85
CA ASN A 148 7.83 -22.66 8.37
C ASN A 148 7.83 -24.05 7.70
N ASP A 149 7.07 -24.24 6.62
CA ASP A 149 7.12 -25.49 5.84
C ASP A 149 8.54 -25.69 5.29
N PRO A 150 9.16 -26.88 5.45
CA PRO A 150 10.52 -27.14 4.97
C PRO A 150 10.74 -26.84 3.47
N ARG A 151 9.68 -26.93 2.66
CA ARG A 151 9.74 -26.63 1.22
C ARG A 151 10.03 -25.15 0.94
N MET A 152 9.82 -24.28 1.93
CA MET A 152 10.09 -22.85 1.82
C MET A 152 11.56 -22.48 2.05
N GLU A 153 12.35 -23.37 2.63
CA GLU A 153 13.75 -23.09 3.00
C GLU A 153 14.60 -22.53 1.86
N PRO A 154 14.55 -23.07 0.62
CA PRO A 154 15.34 -22.53 -0.49
C PRO A 154 15.00 -21.08 -0.84
N TYR A 155 13.77 -20.65 -0.60
CA TYR A 155 13.31 -19.28 -0.88
C TYR A 155 13.76 -18.30 0.21
N TRP A 156 13.70 -18.71 1.48
CA TRP A 156 14.18 -17.90 2.58
C TRP A 156 15.69 -17.70 2.50
N ALA A 157 16.44 -18.77 2.28
CA ALA A 157 17.90 -18.72 2.10
C ALA A 157 18.28 -17.81 0.91
N LEU A 158 17.58 -17.92 -0.21
CA LEU A 158 17.83 -17.08 -1.38
C LEU A 158 17.54 -15.61 -1.12
N ALA A 159 16.43 -15.29 -0.45
CA ALA A 159 16.08 -13.91 -0.12
C ALA A 159 17.10 -13.27 0.82
N GLU A 160 17.59 -14.02 1.82
CA GLU A 160 18.64 -13.57 2.74
C GLU A 160 19.97 -13.39 2.02
N GLU A 161 20.36 -14.35 1.16
CA GLU A 161 21.58 -14.29 0.36
C GLU A 161 21.61 -13.07 -0.57
N LEU A 162 20.51 -12.80 -1.26
CA LEU A 162 20.38 -11.69 -2.20
C LEU A 162 20.07 -10.36 -1.51
N ASP A 163 19.87 -10.37 -0.20
CA ASP A 163 19.44 -9.21 0.60
C ASP A 163 18.22 -8.50 -0.01
N ILE A 164 17.24 -9.28 -0.50
CA ILE A 164 15.97 -8.73 -0.99
C ILE A 164 14.88 -8.87 0.07
N PRO A 165 13.99 -7.86 0.21
CA PRO A 165 12.85 -7.98 1.12
C PRO A 165 11.86 -9.05 0.66
N VAL A 166 11.18 -9.66 1.63
CA VAL A 166 10.07 -10.58 1.39
C VAL A 166 8.75 -9.93 1.80
N ALA A 167 7.77 -10.02 0.91
CA ALA A 167 6.38 -9.66 1.17
C ALA A 167 5.59 -10.94 1.46
N LEU A 168 5.21 -11.17 2.71
CA LEU A 168 4.45 -12.36 3.10
C LEU A 168 3.00 -12.00 3.39
N HIS A 169 2.08 -12.60 2.62
CA HIS A 169 0.66 -12.53 2.93
C HIS A 169 0.38 -13.17 4.29
N THR A 170 -0.17 -12.40 5.21
CA THR A 170 -0.56 -12.86 6.55
C THR A 170 -2.02 -12.55 6.83
N GLY A 171 -2.59 -13.19 7.84
CA GLY A 171 -3.97 -12.93 8.26
C GLY A 171 -5.03 -13.53 7.35
N LEU A 172 -6.02 -12.70 6.98
CA LEU A 172 -7.22 -13.13 6.28
C LEU A 172 -7.04 -13.14 4.76
N ALA A 173 -7.85 -13.99 4.11
CA ALA A 173 -8.13 -13.94 2.69
C ALA A 173 -9.57 -13.46 2.45
N PRO A 174 -9.96 -13.15 1.19
CA PRO A 174 -11.33 -12.78 0.87
C PRO A 174 -12.38 -13.81 1.35
N PRO A 175 -13.61 -13.40 1.64
CA PRO A 175 -14.69 -14.32 2.03
C PRO A 175 -14.88 -15.43 1.01
N ASN A 176 -15.18 -16.64 1.50
CA ASN A 176 -15.40 -17.85 0.69
C ASN A 176 -14.16 -18.37 -0.07
N THR A 177 -12.96 -17.89 0.24
CA THR A 177 -11.69 -18.35 -0.39
C THR A 177 -11.58 -19.88 -0.50
N PRO A 178 -11.84 -20.69 0.55
CA PRO A 178 -11.73 -22.16 0.44
C PRO A 178 -12.70 -22.78 -0.57
N TYR A 179 -13.82 -22.12 -0.81
CA TYR A 179 -14.90 -22.64 -1.67
C TYR A 179 -14.82 -22.11 -3.11
N ARG A 180 -14.12 -21.01 -3.33
CA ARG A 180 -14.04 -20.36 -4.65
C ARG A 180 -12.79 -20.69 -5.44
N CYS A 181 -11.63 -20.64 -4.80
CA CYS A 181 -10.35 -20.80 -5.50
C CYS A 181 -9.39 -21.78 -4.83
N CYS A 182 -9.39 -21.83 -3.52
CA CYS A 182 -8.22 -22.28 -2.77
C CYS A 182 -8.64 -23.26 -1.66
N PRO A 183 -9.04 -24.50 -1.99
CA PRO A 183 -9.62 -25.45 -1.02
C PRO A 183 -8.64 -25.87 0.10
N LYS A 184 -7.34 -25.67 -0.10
CA LYS A 184 -6.30 -25.90 0.91
C LYS A 184 -6.13 -24.74 1.88
N PHE A 185 -6.72 -23.57 1.61
CA PHE A 185 -6.61 -22.41 2.50
C PHE A 185 -7.08 -22.75 3.92
N ARG A 186 -6.27 -22.33 4.89
CA ARG A 186 -6.67 -22.34 6.31
C ARG A 186 -6.23 -21.01 6.92
N THR A 187 -7.12 -20.36 7.66
CA THR A 187 -6.86 -19.05 8.29
C THR A 187 -5.65 -19.11 9.21
N SER A 188 -5.47 -20.23 9.94
CA SER A 188 -4.34 -20.45 10.85
C SER A 188 -2.97 -20.39 10.16
N LEU A 189 -2.90 -20.69 8.86
CA LEU A 189 -1.66 -20.62 8.09
C LEU A 189 -1.20 -19.17 7.81
N GLY A 190 -2.09 -18.20 7.98
CA GLY A 190 -1.77 -16.77 7.92
C GLY A 190 -1.32 -16.18 9.26
N ASN A 191 -1.17 -16.99 10.31
CA ASN A 191 -0.74 -16.51 11.63
C ASN A 191 0.74 -16.10 11.58
N PRO A 192 1.10 -14.84 11.93
CA PRO A 192 2.49 -14.36 11.93
C PRO A 192 3.45 -15.17 12.81
N ALA A 193 2.97 -15.79 13.89
CA ALA A 193 3.80 -16.61 14.77
C ALA A 193 4.47 -17.80 14.05
N LEU A 194 3.90 -18.26 12.92
CA LEU A 194 4.51 -19.32 12.11
C LEU A 194 5.83 -18.90 11.42
N LEU A 195 6.17 -17.61 11.46
CA LEU A 195 7.46 -17.10 10.97
C LEU A 195 8.61 -17.31 11.96
N GLU A 196 8.33 -17.59 13.22
CA GLU A 196 9.35 -17.57 14.27
C GLU A 196 10.55 -18.46 13.93
N GLU A 197 10.32 -19.71 13.56
CA GLU A 197 11.37 -20.66 13.16
C GLU A 197 12.17 -20.19 11.91
N VAL A 198 11.53 -19.48 11.01
CA VAL A 198 12.21 -18.90 9.83
C VAL A 198 13.13 -17.77 10.25
N LEU A 199 12.65 -16.87 11.10
CA LEU A 199 13.42 -15.71 11.58
C LEU A 199 14.62 -16.12 12.45
N VAL A 200 14.51 -17.22 13.19
CA VAL A 200 15.62 -17.80 13.96
C VAL A 200 16.72 -18.34 13.04
N ARG A 201 16.34 -19.04 11.95
CA ARG A 201 17.30 -19.59 10.99
C ARG A 201 17.89 -18.52 10.06
N HIS A 202 17.10 -17.49 9.74
CA HIS A 202 17.46 -16.41 8.81
C HIS A 202 17.44 -15.03 9.48
N PRO A 203 18.38 -14.74 10.39
CA PRO A 203 18.35 -13.52 11.20
C PRO A 203 18.56 -12.22 10.40
N LYS A 204 19.06 -12.31 9.17
CA LYS A 204 19.24 -11.16 8.27
C LYS A 204 18.09 -10.99 7.27
N LEU A 205 17.12 -11.92 7.24
CA LEU A 205 16.00 -11.86 6.33
C LEU A 205 15.15 -10.61 6.62
N ARG A 206 15.04 -9.73 5.63
CA ARG A 206 14.13 -8.59 5.68
C ARG A 206 12.75 -9.05 5.21
N ILE A 207 11.76 -8.97 6.07
CA ILE A 207 10.40 -9.43 5.76
C ILE A 207 9.38 -8.45 6.29
N TYR A 208 8.28 -8.29 5.55
CA TYR A 208 7.12 -7.59 6.07
C TYR A 208 5.85 -8.42 5.98
N LEU A 209 5.06 -8.29 7.04
CA LEU A 209 3.75 -8.91 7.20
C LEU A 209 2.74 -8.08 6.41
N MET A 210 2.30 -8.56 5.25
CA MET A 210 1.22 -7.91 4.51
C MET A 210 -0.05 -7.99 5.34
N HIS A 211 -0.89 -6.95 5.27
CA HIS A 211 -2.11 -6.76 6.07
C HIS A 211 -1.85 -6.70 7.59
N ALA A 212 -0.59 -6.43 8.00
CA ALA A 212 -0.16 -6.37 9.40
C ALA A 212 -0.64 -7.57 10.25
N GLY A 213 -0.78 -8.75 9.64
CA GLY A 213 -1.24 -9.96 10.34
C GLY A 213 -2.71 -9.97 10.77
N TYR A 214 -3.53 -8.98 10.38
CA TYR A 214 -4.92 -8.89 10.82
C TYR A 214 -5.70 -10.20 10.60
N PRO A 215 -6.39 -10.79 11.60
CA PRO A 215 -6.72 -10.24 12.91
C PRO A 215 -5.81 -10.70 14.07
N TYR A 216 -4.67 -11.31 13.80
CA TYR A 216 -3.75 -11.90 14.78
C TYR A 216 -2.91 -10.81 15.48
N LEU A 217 -3.60 -9.92 16.24
CA LEU A 217 -2.96 -8.76 16.87
C LEU A 217 -1.85 -9.15 17.84
N GLN A 218 -2.09 -10.12 18.71
CA GLN A 218 -1.14 -10.50 19.77
C GLN A 218 0.10 -11.17 19.19
N GLU A 219 -0.08 -12.04 18.20
CA GLU A 219 1.00 -12.71 17.48
C GLU A 219 1.80 -11.70 16.65
N THR A 220 1.13 -10.74 16.01
CA THR A 220 1.79 -9.63 15.30
C THR A 220 2.65 -8.80 16.26
N ILE A 221 2.12 -8.44 17.42
CA ILE A 221 2.85 -7.73 18.48
C ILE A 221 4.06 -8.54 18.91
N ALA A 222 3.90 -9.84 19.19
CA ALA A 222 4.98 -10.71 19.63
C ALA A 222 6.12 -10.78 18.60
N ILE A 223 5.78 -11.02 17.32
CA ILE A 223 6.77 -11.08 16.23
C ILE A 223 7.46 -9.73 16.03
N LEU A 224 6.73 -8.63 16.02
CA LEU A 224 7.32 -7.30 15.90
C LEU A 224 8.19 -6.95 17.13
N HIS A 225 7.86 -7.42 18.32
CA HIS A 225 8.61 -7.15 19.53
C HIS A 225 9.98 -7.87 19.53
N VAL A 226 9.97 -9.16 19.19
CA VAL A 226 11.16 -10.02 19.28
C VAL A 226 12.09 -9.84 18.06
N TYR A 227 11.51 -9.60 16.86
CA TYR A 227 12.27 -9.59 15.60
C TYR A 227 12.30 -8.18 14.98
N PRO A 228 13.35 -7.37 15.25
CA PRO A 228 13.41 -5.96 14.83
C PRO A 228 13.50 -5.78 13.30
N GLN A 229 13.92 -6.81 12.54
CA GLN A 229 13.98 -6.81 11.09
C GLN A 229 12.61 -6.97 10.42
N VAL A 230 11.56 -7.33 11.19
CA VAL A 230 10.21 -7.50 10.66
C VAL A 230 9.45 -6.17 10.64
N TYR A 231 8.83 -5.88 9.50
CA TYR A 231 7.94 -4.74 9.29
C TYR A 231 6.53 -5.23 8.96
N ALA A 232 5.59 -4.34 8.75
CA ALA A 232 4.23 -4.70 8.34
C ALA A 232 3.64 -3.63 7.43
N ASP A 233 2.82 -4.03 6.44
CA ASP A 233 2.00 -3.10 5.67
C ASP A 233 0.54 -3.10 6.15
N LEU A 234 -0.19 -2.08 5.74
CA LEU A 234 -1.60 -1.88 6.09
C LEU A 234 -2.54 -2.16 4.90
N GLY A 235 -2.05 -2.84 3.87
CA GLY A 235 -2.80 -3.15 2.64
C GLY A 235 -4.11 -3.86 2.92
N ALA A 236 -5.09 -3.66 2.08
CA ALA A 236 -6.48 -4.11 2.20
C ALA A 236 -7.20 -3.66 3.47
N ILE A 237 -6.62 -3.89 4.66
CA ILE A 237 -7.31 -3.65 5.94
C ILE A 237 -7.65 -2.18 6.15
N SER A 238 -6.87 -1.26 5.59
CA SER A 238 -7.07 0.20 5.68
C SER A 238 -8.35 0.67 5.00
N TRP A 239 -8.89 -0.09 4.03
CA TRP A 239 -10.08 0.32 3.28
C TRP A 239 -11.20 -0.74 3.25
N THR A 240 -10.90 -2.04 3.43
CA THR A 240 -11.91 -3.09 3.41
C THR A 240 -12.56 -3.33 4.77
N ARG A 241 -11.89 -2.96 5.87
CA ARG A 241 -12.44 -3.13 7.21
C ARG A 241 -13.29 -1.93 7.62
N PRO A 242 -14.29 -2.12 8.49
CA PRO A 242 -14.96 -0.99 9.13
C PRO A 242 -13.93 -0.04 9.73
N ARG A 243 -14.09 1.27 9.50
CA ARG A 243 -13.11 2.29 9.89
C ARG A 243 -12.66 2.17 11.35
N GLU A 244 -13.60 1.97 12.25
CA GLU A 244 -13.32 1.81 13.68
C GLU A 244 -12.48 0.56 13.97
N ALA A 245 -12.80 -0.58 13.34
CA ALA A 245 -12.06 -1.82 13.51
C ALA A 245 -10.61 -1.68 13.04
N PHE A 246 -10.39 -1.06 11.87
CA PHE A 246 -9.05 -0.75 11.37
C PHE A 246 -8.30 0.19 12.31
N HIS A 247 -8.93 1.29 12.73
CA HIS A 247 -8.31 2.26 13.64
C HIS A 247 -7.95 1.68 14.99
N ASN A 248 -8.79 0.79 15.55
CA ASN A 248 -8.49 0.12 16.81
C ASN A 248 -7.27 -0.79 16.68
N TYR A 249 -7.17 -1.54 15.57
CA TYR A 249 -6.02 -2.39 15.28
C TYR A 249 -4.72 -1.57 15.10
N LEU A 250 -4.77 -0.53 14.26
CA LEU A 250 -3.64 0.37 14.02
C LEU A 250 -3.19 1.08 15.31
N ARG A 251 -4.15 1.56 16.11
CA ARG A 251 -3.86 2.22 17.39
C ARG A 251 -3.15 1.28 18.36
N ALA A 252 -3.56 0.01 18.42
CA ALA A 252 -2.90 -0.97 19.26
C ALA A 252 -1.43 -1.14 18.87
N LEU A 253 -1.14 -1.37 17.58
CA LEU A 253 0.24 -1.51 17.09
C LEU A 253 1.11 -0.25 17.35
N VAL A 254 0.53 0.94 17.17
CA VAL A 254 1.24 2.20 17.41
C VAL A 254 1.52 2.42 18.90
N ARG A 255 0.58 2.06 19.79
CA ARG A 255 0.76 2.15 21.25
C ARG A 255 1.81 1.20 21.77
N GLU A 256 1.98 0.04 21.15
CA GLU A 256 3.08 -0.90 21.46
C GLU A 256 4.44 -0.43 20.89
N GLY A 257 4.51 0.75 20.27
CA GLY A 257 5.75 1.35 19.79
C GLY A 257 6.15 0.97 18.37
N PHE A 258 5.31 0.27 17.62
CA PHE A 258 5.68 -0.23 16.28
C PHE A 258 5.43 0.77 15.15
N GLY A 259 5.01 2.01 15.44
CA GLY A 259 4.74 3.04 14.42
C GLY A 259 5.88 3.26 13.41
N LYS A 260 7.14 3.05 13.82
CA LYS A 260 8.33 3.15 12.94
C LYS A 260 8.56 1.92 12.04
N ARG A 261 7.68 0.91 12.08
CA ARG A 261 7.76 -0.32 11.26
C ARG A 261 6.46 -0.66 10.54
N LEU A 262 5.47 0.22 10.61
CA LEU A 262 4.25 0.11 9.81
C LEU A 262 4.42 0.88 8.51
N MET A 263 4.04 0.30 7.38
CA MET A 263 4.17 0.89 6.05
C MET A 263 2.82 0.99 5.36
N PHE A 264 2.68 1.97 4.48
CA PHE A 264 1.53 2.07 3.61
C PHE A 264 1.57 0.98 2.53
N GLY A 265 0.45 0.33 2.31
CA GLY A 265 0.16 -0.53 1.18
C GLY A 265 -1.31 -0.32 0.81
N SER A 266 -1.61 -0.23 -0.48
CA SER A 266 -3.00 -0.11 -0.93
C SER A 266 -3.69 -1.47 -1.05
N ASP A 267 -2.99 -2.45 -1.60
CA ASP A 267 -3.59 -3.71 -2.02
C ASP A 267 -4.85 -3.46 -2.88
N GLN A 268 -4.66 -2.67 -3.94
CA GLN A 268 -5.76 -2.23 -4.79
C GLN A 268 -6.39 -3.36 -5.60
N MET A 269 -5.73 -4.53 -5.68
CA MET A 269 -6.19 -5.69 -6.46
C MET A 269 -6.58 -5.28 -7.90
N ILE A 270 -7.87 -5.24 -8.23
CA ILE A 270 -8.40 -4.82 -9.54
C ILE A 270 -9.15 -3.48 -9.48
N TRP A 271 -9.13 -2.79 -8.35
CA TRP A 271 -9.87 -1.54 -8.11
C TRP A 271 -8.91 -0.35 -7.92
N PRO A 272 -8.56 0.39 -8.98
CA PRO A 272 -7.60 1.50 -8.89
C PRO A 272 -7.93 2.53 -7.80
N GLU A 273 -9.22 2.82 -7.59
CA GLU A 273 -9.70 3.76 -6.57
C GLU A 273 -9.38 3.33 -5.13
N ALA A 274 -9.08 2.04 -4.90
CA ALA A 274 -8.70 1.54 -3.58
C ALA A 274 -7.42 2.20 -3.04
N ILE A 275 -6.53 2.69 -3.92
CA ILE A 275 -5.35 3.47 -3.53
C ILE A 275 -5.77 4.70 -2.72
N GLY A 276 -6.70 5.50 -3.24
CA GLY A 276 -7.23 6.68 -2.54
C GLY A 276 -7.98 6.31 -1.26
N MET A 277 -8.75 5.22 -1.27
CA MET A 277 -9.48 4.73 -0.11
C MET A 277 -8.54 4.29 1.02
N ALA A 278 -7.42 3.64 0.67
CA ALA A 278 -6.40 3.21 1.62
C ALA A 278 -5.68 4.40 2.26
N ILE A 279 -5.35 5.43 1.47
CA ILE A 279 -4.77 6.69 1.95
C ILE A 279 -5.73 7.35 2.94
N GLU A 280 -7.00 7.53 2.57
CA GLU A 280 -8.03 8.10 3.45
C GLU A 280 -8.16 7.31 4.75
N GLY A 281 -8.02 5.97 4.68
CA GLY A 281 -8.04 5.10 5.85
C GLY A 281 -7.05 5.51 6.92
N ILE A 282 -5.85 5.85 6.53
CA ILE A 282 -4.78 6.26 7.43
C ILE A 282 -4.89 7.75 7.77
N GLU A 283 -5.18 8.61 6.79
CA GLU A 283 -5.33 10.06 7.01
C GLU A 283 -6.42 10.39 8.03
N SER A 284 -7.54 9.66 8.00
CA SER A 284 -8.65 9.84 8.95
C SER A 284 -8.35 9.35 10.37
N ALA A 285 -7.19 8.74 10.63
CA ALA A 285 -6.77 8.27 11.95
C ALA A 285 -6.30 9.46 12.82
N SER A 286 -7.24 10.14 13.47
CA SER A 286 -6.98 11.35 14.29
C SER A 286 -6.08 11.13 15.52
N PHE A 287 -5.84 9.88 15.91
CA PHE A 287 -4.91 9.52 16.99
C PHE A 287 -3.45 9.45 16.54
N LEU A 288 -3.17 9.51 15.24
CA LEU A 288 -1.82 9.60 14.69
C LEU A 288 -1.38 11.06 14.61
N THR A 289 -0.12 11.31 14.99
CA THR A 289 0.54 12.59 14.67
C THR A 289 0.89 12.66 13.18
N GLU A 290 1.13 13.87 12.67
CA GLU A 290 1.58 14.04 11.28
C GLU A 290 2.93 13.35 11.01
N GLU A 291 3.82 13.28 12.02
CA GLU A 291 5.07 12.52 11.93
C GLU A 291 4.80 11.03 11.79
N GLN A 292 3.89 10.46 12.58
CA GLN A 292 3.52 9.05 12.50
C GLN A 292 2.88 8.71 11.15
N LYS A 293 2.02 9.57 10.61
CA LYS A 293 1.48 9.42 9.26
C LYS A 293 2.60 9.45 8.21
N ARG A 294 3.53 10.41 8.33
CA ARG A 294 4.68 10.50 7.44
C ARG A 294 5.55 9.26 7.49
N ASP A 295 5.76 8.68 8.68
CA ASP A 295 6.48 7.42 8.83
C ASP A 295 5.79 6.29 8.09
N ILE A 296 4.47 6.14 8.27
CA ILE A 296 3.69 5.08 7.62
C ILE A 296 3.69 5.26 6.11
N PHE A 297 3.46 6.48 5.62
CA PHE A 297 3.35 6.72 4.18
C PHE A 297 4.69 6.70 3.43
N PHE A 298 5.82 6.95 4.12
CA PHE A 298 7.08 7.14 3.42
C PHE A 298 8.31 6.66 4.17
N ASN A 299 8.62 7.23 5.34
CA ASN A 299 9.94 7.07 5.96
C ASN A 299 10.26 5.61 6.29
N ASN A 300 9.26 4.84 6.74
CA ASN A 300 9.45 3.43 7.09
C ASN A 300 9.80 2.58 5.85
N ALA A 301 9.12 2.83 4.73
CA ALA A 301 9.40 2.15 3.47
C ALA A 301 10.78 2.55 2.90
N VAL A 302 11.17 3.83 2.98
CA VAL A 302 12.52 4.28 2.60
C VAL A 302 13.59 3.49 3.36
N ARG A 303 13.45 3.39 4.70
CA ARG A 303 14.41 2.61 5.53
C ARG A 303 14.39 1.13 5.20
N PHE A 304 13.21 0.54 5.09
CA PHE A 304 13.06 -0.89 4.84
C PHE A 304 13.60 -1.31 3.47
N LEU A 305 13.31 -0.54 2.43
CA LEU A 305 13.79 -0.78 1.07
C LEU A 305 15.21 -0.25 0.81
N ARG A 306 15.79 0.52 1.76
CA ARG A 306 17.10 1.18 1.64
C ARG A 306 17.18 2.11 0.43
N LEU A 307 16.13 2.90 0.23
CA LEU A 307 16.06 3.86 -0.88
C LEU A 307 16.82 5.15 -0.55
N ASP A 308 17.31 5.83 -1.58
CA ASP A 308 17.86 7.17 -1.43
C ASP A 308 16.73 8.20 -1.31
N GLU A 309 16.50 8.67 -0.08
CA GLU A 309 15.46 9.65 0.23
C GLU A 309 15.63 10.96 -0.57
N GLN A 310 16.86 11.42 -0.74
CA GLN A 310 17.10 12.69 -1.44
C GLN A 310 16.70 12.63 -2.91
N SER A 311 16.91 11.48 -3.57
CA SER A 311 16.48 11.28 -4.95
C SER A 311 14.96 11.28 -5.08
N LEU A 312 14.25 10.70 -4.11
CA LEU A 312 12.78 10.63 -4.10
C LEU A 312 12.10 11.98 -3.84
N MET A 313 12.75 12.87 -3.08
CA MET A 313 12.25 14.20 -2.77
C MET A 313 12.42 15.21 -3.92
N ARG A 314 13.36 14.97 -4.84
CA ARG A 314 13.63 15.88 -5.98
C ARG A 314 12.63 15.72 -7.13
N GLY A 315 11.83 14.67 -7.14
CA GLY A 315 10.99 14.32 -8.29
C GLY A 315 11.81 13.83 -9.51
N PRO A 316 11.16 13.31 -10.57
CA PRO A 316 11.86 12.90 -11.77
C PRO A 316 12.59 14.11 -12.36
N SER A 317 13.87 13.95 -12.66
CA SER A 317 14.63 14.94 -13.44
C SER A 317 13.92 15.15 -14.78
N LYS A 318 13.61 16.41 -15.08
CA LYS A 318 12.95 16.80 -16.34
C LYS A 318 13.80 16.46 -17.55
#